data_31b6b782201d1294e46a60c6bd9cfe9d
#
_entry.id   31b6b782201d1294e46a60c6bd9cfe9d
#
_cell.length_a   1.000
_cell.length_b   1.000
_cell.length_c   1.000
_cell.angle_alpha   90.00
_cell.angle_beta   90.00
_cell.angle_gamma   90.00
#
_symmetry.space_group_name_H-M   'P 1'
#
loop_
_entity.id
_entity.type
_entity.pdbx_description
1 polymer ?
#
loop_
_entity_poly.entity_id
_entity_poly.type
_entity_poly.pdbx_seq_one_letter_code
_entity_poly.pdbx_strand_id
1 'polypeptide(L)'
;MAYEYTTQGYTVNDSGRRLVVDPVTRIEGHLRCEVNINDDNVITNAVSCGTMFRGLEIIVKDRDPRDIWAFVERICGVCTGTHALASV
;
A
#
# COMPACT_ATOMS: atom_id res chain seq x y z
N MET A 1 5.38 8.48 23.72
CA MET A 1 4.59 7.33 24.24
C MET A 1 4.52 6.27 23.16
N ALA A 2 4.79 5.04 23.50
CA ALA A 2 4.73 3.93 22.57
C ALA A 2 3.34 3.29 22.62
N TYR A 3 2.79 3.01 21.47
CA TYR A 3 1.53 2.29 21.35
C TYR A 3 1.77 1.01 20.57
N GLU A 4 1.19 -0.06 21.06
CA GLU A 4 1.14 -1.32 20.33
C GLU A 4 -0.34 -1.73 20.25
N TYR A 5 -0.79 -1.97 19.02
CA TYR A 5 -2.18 -2.34 18.76
C TYR A 5 -2.26 -3.33 17.62
N THR A 6 -3.32 -4.10 17.60
CA THR A 6 -3.57 -5.09 16.55
C THR A 6 -4.77 -4.66 15.71
N THR A 7 -4.59 -4.63 14.41
CA THR A 7 -5.65 -4.36 13.46
C THR A 7 -5.57 -5.35 12.31
N GLN A 8 -6.69 -5.94 11.94
CA GLN A 8 -6.78 -6.92 10.86
C GLN A 8 -5.76 -8.07 10.98
N GLY A 9 -5.44 -8.47 12.20
CA GLY A 9 -4.47 -9.53 12.45
C GLY A 9 -3.01 -9.10 12.49
N TYR A 10 -2.74 -7.82 12.30
CA TYR A 10 -1.38 -7.28 12.39
C TYR A 10 -1.19 -6.52 13.69
N THR A 11 -0.06 -6.73 14.33
CA THR A 11 0.35 -5.94 15.49
C THR A 11 1.22 -4.79 15.01
N VAL A 12 0.83 -3.58 15.38
CA VAL A 12 1.54 -2.36 15.01
C VAL A 12 2.19 -1.77 16.25
N ASN A 13 3.48 -1.51 16.17
CA ASN A 13 4.24 -0.80 17.21
C ASN A 13 4.69 0.54 16.61
N ASP A 14 4.13 1.64 17.09
CA ASP A 14 4.44 2.98 16.59
C ASP A 14 5.39 3.75 17.51
N SER A 15 6.17 3.04 18.31
CA SER A 15 7.20 3.64 19.13
C SER A 15 8.36 4.19 18.31
N GLY A 16 9.14 5.10 18.89
CA GLY A 16 10.29 5.68 18.24
C GLY A 16 9.97 6.90 17.39
N ARG A 17 10.93 7.29 16.54
CA ARG A 17 10.75 8.41 15.63
C ARG A 17 9.91 7.98 14.43
N ARG A 18 9.00 8.84 14.06
CA ARG A 18 8.19 8.64 12.85
C ARG A 18 8.80 9.40 11.70
N LEU A 19 9.10 8.71 10.63
CA LEU A 19 9.52 9.31 9.36
C LEU A 19 8.46 9.06 8.31
N VAL A 20 8.14 10.10 7.56
CA VAL A 20 7.12 10.05 6.51
C VAL A 20 7.73 10.53 5.20
N VAL A 21 7.56 9.75 4.15
CA VAL A 21 7.85 10.15 2.78
C VAL A 21 6.52 10.26 2.05
N ASP A 22 6.14 11.48 1.70
CA ASP A 22 4.86 11.75 1.05
C ASP A 22 4.98 12.99 0.15
N PRO A 23 4.90 12.83 -1.14
CA PRO A 23 4.78 11.59 -1.88
C PRO A 23 6.12 10.90 -2.11
N VAL A 24 6.08 9.60 -2.35
CA VAL A 24 7.22 8.89 -2.93
C VAL A 24 7.39 9.38 -4.37
N THR A 25 8.61 9.75 -4.76
CA THR A 25 8.89 10.30 -6.07
C THR A 25 9.36 9.23 -7.06
N ARG A 26 9.45 9.59 -8.34
CA ARG A 26 9.91 8.73 -9.44
C ARG A 26 9.01 7.51 -9.66
N ILE A 27 7.74 7.67 -9.37
CA ILE A 27 6.70 6.68 -9.64
C ILE A 27 5.51 7.38 -10.30
N GLU A 28 4.60 6.60 -10.86
CA GLU A 28 3.30 7.10 -11.25
C GLU A 28 2.31 6.84 -10.10
N GLY A 29 1.46 7.81 -9.85
CA GLY A 29 0.45 7.73 -8.80
C GLY A 29 0.92 8.32 -7.47
N HIS A 30 0.11 8.12 -6.46
CA HIS A 30 0.31 8.71 -5.14
C HIS A 30 0.62 7.61 -4.14
N LEU A 31 1.83 7.63 -3.61
CA LEU A 31 2.27 6.68 -2.61
C LEU A 31 2.88 7.43 -1.43
N ARG A 32 2.52 6.98 -0.25
CA ARG A 32 3.06 7.46 1.00
C ARG A 32 3.68 6.30 1.77
N CYS A 33 4.85 6.51 2.32
CA CYS A 33 5.50 5.54 3.19
C CYS A 33 5.77 6.17 4.55
N GLU A 34 5.47 5.42 5.61
CA GLU A 34 5.79 5.78 6.98
C GLU A 34 6.60 4.69 7.62
N VAL A 35 7.58 5.08 8.40
CA VAL A 35 8.36 4.14 9.21
C VAL A 35 8.52 4.69 10.62
N ASN A 36 8.64 3.78 11.58
CA ASN A 36 9.08 4.08 12.93
C ASN A 36 10.48 3.54 13.12
N ILE A 37 11.38 4.39 13.63
CA ILE A 37 12.79 4.06 13.82
C ILE A 37 13.12 4.19 15.29
N ASN A 38 13.71 3.16 15.89
CA ASN A 38 14.13 3.20 17.27
C ASN A 38 15.47 3.94 17.44
N ASP A 39 15.96 4.03 18.67
CA ASP A 39 17.21 4.72 18.96
C ASP A 39 18.44 4.05 18.36
N ASP A 40 18.35 2.78 18.01
CA ASP A 40 19.42 2.02 17.35
C ASP A 40 19.36 2.13 15.83
N ASN A 41 18.53 3.04 15.28
CA ASN A 41 18.30 3.22 13.85
C ASN A 41 17.74 1.98 13.14
N VAL A 42 16.99 1.16 13.87
CA VAL A 42 16.31 0.00 13.33
C VAL A 42 14.85 0.35 13.06
N ILE A 43 14.37 -0.01 11.89
CA ILE A 43 12.96 0.16 11.55
C ILE A 43 12.14 -0.87 12.31
N THR A 44 11.25 -0.39 13.17
CA THR A 44 10.38 -1.23 14.00
C THR A 44 9.02 -1.43 13.38
N ASN A 45 8.61 -0.53 12.50
CA ASN A 45 7.33 -0.61 11.82
C ASN A 45 7.42 0.14 10.49
N ALA A 46 6.72 -0.36 9.49
CA ALA A 46 6.64 0.30 8.18
C ALA A 46 5.24 0.12 7.61
N VAL A 47 4.70 1.20 7.06
CA VAL A 47 3.38 1.22 6.43
C VAL A 47 3.50 1.92 5.08
N SER A 48 2.94 1.31 4.05
CA SER A 48 2.75 1.98 2.76
C SER A 48 1.27 2.25 2.55
N CYS A 49 0.96 3.37 1.93
CA CYS A 49 -0.41 3.76 1.65
C CYS A 49 -0.49 4.41 0.27
N GLY A 50 -1.34 3.85 -0.58
CA GLY A 50 -1.81 4.58 -1.74
C GLY A 50 -2.87 5.57 -1.27
N THR A 51 -2.64 6.85 -1.48
CA THR A 51 -3.50 7.90 -0.90
C THR A 51 -4.80 8.11 -1.66
N MET A 52 -5.04 7.31 -2.71
CA MET A 52 -6.31 7.30 -3.44
C MET A 52 -7.01 5.97 -3.22
N PHE A 53 -8.34 6.01 -3.18
CA PHE A 53 -9.15 4.83 -2.91
C PHE A 53 -10.24 4.69 -3.96
N ARG A 54 -10.35 3.48 -4.54
CA ARG A 54 -11.43 3.13 -5.45
C ARG A 54 -12.10 1.80 -5.11
N GLY A 55 -11.62 1.11 -4.07
CA GLY A 55 -12.22 -0.13 -3.58
C GLY A 55 -12.04 -1.32 -4.50
N LEU A 56 -10.97 -1.40 -5.27
CA LEU A 56 -10.76 -2.50 -6.20
C LEU A 56 -10.70 -3.84 -5.53
N GLU A 57 -10.12 -3.93 -4.33
CA GLU A 57 -10.05 -5.16 -3.54
C GLU A 57 -11.44 -5.70 -3.22
N ILE A 58 -12.41 -4.82 -3.07
CA ILE A 58 -13.80 -5.20 -2.81
C ILE A 58 -14.50 -5.55 -4.12
N ILE A 59 -14.24 -4.80 -5.18
CA ILE A 59 -14.86 -5.02 -6.49
C ILE A 59 -14.49 -6.39 -7.06
N VAL A 60 -13.24 -6.80 -6.91
CA VAL A 60 -12.74 -8.06 -7.47
C VAL A 60 -13.02 -9.28 -6.60
N LYS A 61 -13.45 -9.06 -5.36
CA LYS A 61 -13.73 -10.14 -4.43
C LYS A 61 -14.81 -11.07 -5.00
N ASP A 62 -14.58 -12.38 -4.88
CA ASP A 62 -15.51 -13.43 -5.33
C ASP A 62 -15.73 -13.45 -6.84
N ARG A 63 -14.88 -12.79 -7.63
CA ARG A 63 -14.91 -12.91 -9.09
C ARG A 63 -13.91 -13.97 -9.54
N ASP A 64 -14.16 -14.51 -10.74
CA ASP A 64 -13.23 -15.46 -11.36
C ASP A 64 -11.86 -14.79 -11.58
N PRO A 65 -10.78 -15.37 -11.04
CA PRO A 65 -9.44 -14.77 -11.21
C PRO A 65 -9.05 -14.56 -12.67
N ARG A 66 -9.58 -15.35 -13.58
CA ARG A 66 -9.29 -15.20 -15.02
C ARG A 66 -9.86 -13.95 -15.64
N ASP A 67 -10.84 -13.32 -14.98
CA ASP A 67 -11.48 -12.09 -15.46
C ASP A 67 -10.93 -10.83 -14.80
N ILE A 68 -10.07 -10.97 -13.79
CA ILE A 68 -9.59 -9.84 -12.99
C ILE A 68 -8.74 -8.88 -13.81
N TRP A 69 -8.03 -9.35 -14.81
CA TRP A 69 -7.19 -8.51 -15.66
C TRP A 69 -7.95 -7.30 -16.24
N ALA A 70 -9.21 -7.51 -16.61
CA ALA A 70 -10.04 -6.45 -17.19
C ALA A 70 -10.35 -5.33 -16.19
N PHE A 71 -10.51 -5.68 -14.91
CA PHE A 71 -10.75 -4.70 -13.85
C PHE A 71 -9.48 -3.97 -13.48
N VAL A 72 -8.37 -4.69 -13.30
CA VAL A 72 -7.12 -4.08 -12.82
C VAL A 72 -6.45 -3.24 -13.89
N GLU A 73 -6.69 -3.50 -15.17
CA GLU A 73 -6.17 -2.68 -16.25
C GLU A 73 -6.56 -1.21 -16.08
N ARG A 74 -7.75 -0.96 -15.53
CA ARG A 74 -8.30 0.38 -15.35
C ARG A 74 -7.81 1.07 -14.08
N ILE A 75 -6.90 0.45 -13.33
CA ILE A 75 -6.24 1.12 -12.21
C ILE A 75 -5.47 2.34 -12.70
N CYS A 76 -4.78 2.20 -13.83
CA CYS A 76 -3.91 3.24 -14.35
C CYS A 76 -4.08 3.39 -15.86
N GLY A 77 -4.35 4.61 -16.31
CA GLY A 77 -4.40 4.93 -17.73
C GLY A 77 -3.03 5.33 -18.31
N VAL A 78 -2.13 5.82 -17.45
CA VAL A 78 -0.76 6.18 -17.85
C VAL A 78 0.05 4.94 -18.19
N CYS A 79 -0.06 3.91 -17.33
CA CYS A 79 0.59 2.62 -17.54
C CYS A 79 -0.38 1.60 -18.13
N THR A 80 -1.11 1.99 -19.15
CA THR A 80 -2.14 1.18 -19.79
C THR A 80 -1.63 -0.22 -20.10
N GLY A 81 -2.33 -1.24 -19.61
CA GLY A 81 -1.98 -2.65 -19.84
C GLY A 81 -1.02 -3.25 -18.83
N THR A 82 -0.29 -2.47 -18.05
CA THR A 82 0.70 -2.98 -17.11
C THR A 82 0.07 -3.85 -16.03
N HIS A 83 -1.02 -3.36 -15.43
CA HIS A 83 -1.72 -4.11 -14.39
C HIS A 83 -2.42 -5.35 -14.95
N ALA A 84 -2.93 -5.26 -16.17
CA ALA A 84 -3.52 -6.42 -16.84
C ALA A 84 -2.47 -7.50 -17.05
N LEU A 85 -1.29 -7.14 -17.54
CA LEU A 85 -0.19 -8.07 -17.74
C LEU A 85 0.27 -8.70 -16.42
N ALA A 86 0.35 -7.91 -15.37
CA ALA A 86 0.73 -8.41 -14.04
C ALA A 86 -0.31 -9.40 -13.49
N SER A 87 -1.58 -9.21 -13.84
CA SER A 87 -2.68 -10.06 -13.37
C SER A 87 -2.71 -11.43 -14.05
N VAL A 88 -2.25 -11.52 -15.28
CA VAL A 88 -2.22 -12.80 -16.00
C VAL A 88 -0.86 -13.49 -15.84
#